data_d47e6fc069877b4d5b037628dcf3c3d3
#
_entry.id   d47e6fc069877b4d5b037628dcf3c3d3
#
_cell.length_a   1.000
_cell.length_b   1.000
_cell.length_c   1.000
_cell.angle_alpha   90.00
_cell.angle_beta   90.00
_cell.angle_gamma   90.00
#
_symmetry.space_group_name_H-M   'P 1'
#
loop_
_entity.id
_entity.type
_entity.pdbx_description
1 polymer ?
#
loop_
_entity_poly.entity_id
_entity_poly.type
_entity_poly.pdbx_seq_one_letter_code
_entity_poly.pdbx_strand_id
1 'polypeptide(L)'
;MKISEIKMFRIFIILCTALVSVNVYAEKKMTKNDAIDVICGGIGEYAESVMTSRQVGENIANNIAVLNKQKNMEEPIKSYHREIIYEAYREPKWSTKENQDNAITEFSNKMYMTCADAFQKELAGLE
;
A
#
# COMPACT_ATOMS: atom_id res chain seq x y z
N MET A 1 -59.37 25.19 6.99
CA MET A 1 -58.32 24.17 6.87
C MET A 1 -58.75 22.93 7.60
N LYS A 2 -58.94 21.85 6.88
CA LYS A 2 -59.55 20.63 7.44
C LYS A 2 -58.53 19.89 8.32
N ILE A 3 -58.95 19.48 9.52
CA ILE A 3 -58.19 18.74 10.54
C ILE A 3 -57.47 17.50 9.95
N SER A 4 -57.96 16.96 8.86
CA SER A 4 -57.40 15.84 8.11
C SER A 4 -56.00 16.14 7.49
N GLU A 5 -55.76 17.35 7.02
CA GLU A 5 -54.49 17.72 6.39
C GLU A 5 -53.36 17.90 7.41
N ILE A 6 -53.69 18.38 8.59
CA ILE A 6 -52.72 18.55 9.69
C ILE A 6 -52.26 17.21 10.22
N LYS A 7 -53.11 16.20 10.25
CA LYS A 7 -52.74 14.83 10.65
C LYS A 7 -51.83 14.16 9.63
N MET A 8 -52.11 14.33 8.34
CA MET A 8 -51.26 13.78 7.28
C MET A 8 -49.86 14.44 7.28
N PHE A 9 -49.79 15.75 7.50
CA PHE A 9 -48.51 16.47 7.56
C PHE A 9 -47.66 16.06 8.77
N ARG A 10 -48.29 15.80 9.92
CA ARG A 10 -47.60 15.29 11.12
C ARG A 10 -47.07 13.86 10.93
N ILE A 11 -47.81 13.00 10.26
CA ILE A 11 -47.38 11.63 9.96
C ILE A 11 -46.20 11.65 8.98
N PHE A 12 -46.23 12.56 8.00
CA PHE A 12 -45.14 12.72 7.04
C PHE A 12 -43.81 13.19 7.69
N ILE A 13 -43.88 14.11 8.66
CA ILE A 13 -42.71 14.59 9.42
C ILE A 13 -42.13 13.47 10.28
N ILE A 14 -42.96 12.65 10.91
CA ILE A 14 -42.51 11.51 11.74
C ILE A 14 -41.88 10.42 10.89
N LEU A 15 -42.35 10.19 9.66
CA LEU A 15 -41.78 9.22 8.74
C LEU A 15 -40.43 9.66 8.16
N CYS A 16 -40.24 10.97 7.94
CA CYS A 16 -38.95 11.51 7.45
C CYS A 16 -37.84 11.48 8.52
N THR A 17 -38.17 11.55 9.81
CA THR A 17 -37.16 11.51 10.89
C THR A 17 -36.63 10.10 11.18
N ALA A 18 -37.35 9.05 10.74
CA ALA A 18 -36.95 7.65 10.94
C ALA A 18 -35.94 7.14 9.89
N LEU A 19 -35.67 7.90 8.82
CA LEU A 19 -34.77 7.49 7.72
C LEU A 19 -33.35 8.06 7.81
N VAL A 20 -33.02 8.87 8.81
CA VAL A 20 -31.66 9.29 9.08
C VAL A 20 -31.01 8.30 10.05
N SER A 21 -30.99 7.03 9.67
CA SER A 21 -29.99 6.11 10.19
C SER A 21 -28.66 6.53 9.59
N VAL A 22 -28.00 7.51 10.22
CA VAL A 22 -26.61 7.81 9.96
C VAL A 22 -25.87 6.53 10.30
N ASN A 23 -25.51 5.78 9.26
CA ASN A 23 -24.46 4.78 9.37
C ASN A 23 -23.19 5.57 9.74
N VAL A 24 -22.97 5.78 11.01
CA VAL A 24 -21.66 6.14 11.55
C VAL A 24 -20.83 4.89 11.34
N TYR A 25 -20.25 4.76 10.13
CA TYR A 25 -19.10 3.89 9.95
C TYR A 25 -18.05 4.46 10.90
N ALA A 26 -17.87 3.79 12.03
CA ALA A 26 -16.75 4.04 12.90
C ALA A 26 -15.51 3.83 12.02
N GLU A 27 -14.92 4.91 11.54
CA GLU A 27 -13.67 4.90 10.80
C GLU A 27 -12.65 4.25 11.74
N LYS A 28 -12.33 2.97 11.48
CA LYS A 28 -11.39 2.21 12.32
C LYS A 28 -10.07 2.97 12.24
N LYS A 29 -9.73 3.66 13.32
CA LYS A 29 -8.47 4.41 13.40
C LYS A 29 -7.33 3.46 13.13
N MET A 30 -6.62 3.67 12.03
CA MET A 30 -5.46 2.87 11.65
C MET A 30 -4.43 2.93 12.76
N THR A 31 -3.98 1.77 13.22
CA THR A 31 -2.91 1.69 14.22
C THR A 31 -1.56 1.97 13.57
N LYS A 32 -0.53 2.27 14.38
CA LYS A 32 0.85 2.43 13.88
C LYS A 32 1.31 1.16 13.13
N ASN A 33 0.98 -0.01 13.66
CA ASN A 33 1.34 -1.29 13.02
C ASN A 33 0.59 -1.50 11.71
N ASP A 34 -0.72 -1.20 11.65
CA ASP A 34 -1.48 -1.28 10.40
C ASP A 34 -0.86 -0.38 9.31
N ALA A 35 -0.37 0.81 9.68
CA ALA A 35 0.28 1.71 8.73
C ALA A 35 1.63 1.15 8.22
N ILE A 36 2.43 0.57 9.11
CA ILE A 36 3.69 -0.10 8.75
C ILE A 36 3.40 -1.25 7.78
N ASP A 37 2.42 -2.11 8.11
CA ASP A 37 2.09 -3.27 7.28
C ASP A 37 1.62 -2.87 5.88
N VAL A 38 0.83 -1.82 5.75
CA VAL A 38 0.39 -1.29 4.45
C VAL A 38 1.56 -0.73 3.64
N ILE A 39 2.39 0.11 4.26
CA ILE A 39 3.51 0.76 3.56
C ILE A 39 4.57 -0.28 3.18
N CYS A 40 4.98 -1.12 4.12
CA CYS A 40 6.04 -2.11 3.88
C CYS A 40 5.55 -3.29 3.02
N GLY A 41 4.25 -3.59 3.06
CA GLY A 41 3.61 -4.49 2.11
C GLY A 41 3.77 -4.00 0.67
N GLY A 42 3.49 -2.73 0.40
CA GLY A 42 3.71 -2.11 -0.91
C GLY A 42 5.18 -2.13 -1.36
N ILE A 43 6.13 -1.97 -0.42
CA ILE A 43 7.57 -2.09 -0.69
C ILE A 43 7.92 -3.54 -1.07
N GLY A 44 7.39 -4.53 -0.36
CA GLY A 44 7.56 -5.96 -0.67
C GLY A 44 7.04 -6.32 -2.06
N GLU A 45 5.83 -5.88 -2.40
CA GLU A 45 5.23 -6.10 -3.73
C GLU A 45 6.05 -5.44 -4.86
N TYR A 46 6.52 -4.24 -4.63
CA TYR A 46 7.40 -3.57 -5.59
C TYR A 46 8.71 -4.34 -5.78
N ALA A 47 9.33 -4.78 -4.69
CA ALA A 47 10.55 -5.58 -4.71
C ALA A 47 10.35 -6.92 -5.45
N GLU A 48 9.22 -7.59 -5.24
CA GLU A 48 8.83 -8.80 -5.98
C GLU A 48 8.79 -8.56 -7.49
N SER A 49 8.14 -7.47 -7.91
CA SER A 49 8.04 -7.09 -9.32
C SER A 49 9.41 -6.83 -9.95
N VAL A 50 10.28 -6.09 -9.25
CA VAL A 50 11.64 -5.77 -9.73
C VAL A 50 12.51 -7.02 -9.81
N MET A 51 12.46 -7.88 -8.79
CA MET A 51 13.22 -9.13 -8.79
C MET A 51 12.71 -10.10 -9.87
N THR A 52 11.41 -10.12 -10.13
CA THR A 52 10.84 -10.87 -11.26
C THR A 52 11.44 -10.41 -12.57
N SER A 53 11.50 -9.10 -12.82
CA SER A 53 12.16 -8.52 -14.01
C SER A 53 13.63 -8.95 -14.10
N ARG A 54 14.35 -8.94 -12.98
CA ARG A 54 15.74 -9.40 -12.91
C ARG A 54 15.87 -10.88 -13.30
N GLN A 55 15.00 -11.75 -12.77
CA GLN A 55 15.08 -13.19 -13.01
C GLN A 55 14.70 -13.59 -14.43
N VAL A 56 13.78 -12.88 -15.09
CA VAL A 56 13.49 -13.09 -16.51
C VAL A 56 14.53 -12.45 -17.45
N GLY A 57 15.45 -11.67 -16.90
CA GLY A 57 16.58 -11.11 -17.65
C GLY A 57 16.29 -9.76 -18.30
N GLU A 58 15.32 -9.00 -17.80
CA GLU A 58 15.14 -7.61 -18.25
C GLU A 58 16.37 -6.74 -17.93
N ASN A 59 16.56 -5.73 -18.76
CA ASN A 59 17.61 -4.74 -18.54
C ASN A 59 17.21 -3.79 -17.40
N ILE A 60 18.14 -3.52 -16.48
CA ILE A 60 17.95 -2.56 -15.38
C ILE A 60 17.45 -1.20 -15.86
N ALA A 61 17.90 -0.74 -17.03
CA ALA A 61 17.48 0.54 -17.60
C ALA A 61 15.96 0.61 -17.83
N ASN A 62 15.30 -0.52 -18.13
CA ASN A 62 13.85 -0.58 -18.30
C ASN A 62 13.13 -0.28 -16.98
N ASN A 63 13.54 -0.89 -15.87
CA ASN A 63 12.98 -0.63 -14.55
C ASN A 63 13.20 0.83 -14.11
N ILE A 64 14.38 1.37 -14.35
CA ILE A 64 14.68 2.79 -14.07
C ILE A 64 13.80 3.72 -14.93
N ALA A 65 13.60 3.39 -16.21
CA ALA A 65 12.74 4.18 -17.10
C ALA A 65 11.27 4.17 -16.63
N VAL A 66 10.76 3.02 -16.17
CA VAL A 66 9.41 2.90 -15.60
C VAL A 66 9.30 3.76 -14.33
N LEU A 67 10.26 3.66 -13.41
CA LEU A 67 10.28 4.47 -12.19
C LEU A 67 10.30 5.97 -12.51
N ASN A 68 11.11 6.40 -13.48
CA ASN A 68 11.22 7.81 -13.85
C ASN A 68 9.92 8.40 -14.44
N LYS A 69 9.07 7.56 -15.04
CA LYS A 69 7.75 7.95 -15.56
C LYS A 69 6.71 8.22 -14.45
N GLN A 70 6.96 7.81 -13.21
CA GLN A 70 6.08 8.04 -12.07
C GLN A 70 6.16 9.53 -11.65
N LYS A 71 5.27 10.35 -12.22
CA LYS A 71 5.28 11.81 -11.99
C LYS A 71 4.77 12.22 -10.60
N ASN A 72 3.94 11.38 -9.98
CA ASN A 72 3.28 11.68 -8.70
C ASN A 72 4.04 11.11 -7.49
N MET A 73 5.21 10.50 -7.71
CA MET A 73 6.04 9.95 -6.65
C MET A 73 7.08 11.00 -6.23
N GLU A 74 7.08 11.35 -4.95
CA GLU A 74 8.04 12.29 -4.38
C GLU A 74 9.46 11.71 -4.33
N GLU A 75 10.48 12.57 -4.42
CA GLU A 75 11.88 12.15 -4.52
C GLU A 75 12.39 11.24 -3.39
N PRO A 76 12.06 11.42 -2.10
CA PRO A 76 12.50 10.47 -1.07
C PRO A 76 12.02 9.05 -1.34
N ILE A 77 10.75 8.89 -1.74
CA ILE A 77 10.13 7.60 -2.06
C ILE A 77 10.73 7.05 -3.36
N LYS A 78 10.85 7.90 -4.37
CA LYS A 78 11.41 7.54 -5.68
C LYS A 78 12.87 7.10 -5.58
N SER A 79 13.67 7.77 -4.75
CA SER A 79 15.04 7.39 -4.46
C SER A 79 15.11 6.01 -3.80
N TYR A 80 14.25 5.75 -2.83
CA TYR A 80 14.18 4.44 -2.17
C TYR A 80 13.81 3.30 -3.14
N HIS A 81 12.83 3.54 -4.02
CA HIS A 81 12.48 2.58 -5.07
C HIS A 81 13.64 2.31 -6.03
N ARG A 82 14.44 3.33 -6.33
CA ARG A 82 15.67 3.19 -7.16
C ARG A 82 16.70 2.30 -6.48
N GLU A 83 16.90 2.44 -5.17
CA GLU A 83 17.79 1.56 -4.41
C GLU A 83 17.33 0.10 -4.44
N ILE A 84 16.01 -0.15 -4.33
CA ILE A 84 15.44 -1.51 -4.47
C ILE A 84 15.80 -2.11 -5.84
N ILE A 85 15.69 -1.31 -6.92
CA ILE A 85 16.11 -1.77 -8.26
C ILE A 85 17.60 -2.14 -8.25
N TYR A 86 18.45 -1.30 -7.70
CA TYR A 86 19.89 -1.57 -7.66
C TYR A 86 20.21 -2.83 -6.86
N GLU A 87 19.59 -3.02 -5.69
CA GLU A 87 19.77 -4.22 -4.89
C GLU A 87 19.32 -5.49 -5.64
N ALA A 88 18.16 -5.47 -6.29
CA ALA A 88 17.67 -6.61 -7.06
C ALA A 88 18.65 -7.01 -8.19
N TYR A 89 19.26 -6.03 -8.84
CA TYR A 89 20.19 -6.30 -9.94
C TYR A 89 21.60 -6.69 -9.49
N ARG A 90 21.93 -6.54 -8.20
CA ARG A 90 23.12 -7.14 -7.57
C ARG A 90 22.92 -8.62 -7.26
N GLU A 91 21.69 -9.06 -7.09
CA GLU A 91 21.38 -10.48 -6.87
C GLU A 91 21.65 -11.32 -8.12
N PRO A 92 22.06 -12.59 -7.96
CA PRO A 92 22.29 -13.46 -9.11
C PRO A 92 20.99 -13.75 -9.89
N LYS A 93 21.12 -13.91 -11.20
CA LYS A 93 20.07 -14.47 -12.04
C LYS A 93 20.20 -15.99 -12.05
N TRP A 94 19.13 -16.67 -11.62
CA TRP A 94 19.08 -18.11 -11.55
C TRP A 94 18.58 -18.75 -12.84
N SER A 95 18.98 -19.98 -13.12
CA SER A 95 18.62 -20.71 -14.33
C SER A 95 17.40 -21.60 -14.18
N THR A 96 17.07 -22.02 -12.95
CA THR A 96 15.91 -22.87 -12.66
C THR A 96 14.74 -22.04 -12.16
N LYS A 97 13.51 -22.45 -12.52
CA LYS A 97 12.29 -21.78 -12.05
C LYS A 97 12.19 -21.77 -10.55
N GLU A 98 12.52 -22.88 -9.89
CA GLU A 98 12.50 -22.99 -8.44
C GLU A 98 13.42 -21.97 -7.76
N ASN A 99 14.67 -21.86 -8.21
CA ASN A 99 15.61 -20.88 -7.65
C ASN A 99 15.22 -19.43 -7.97
N GLN A 100 14.59 -19.18 -9.14
CA GLN A 100 14.04 -17.87 -9.48
C GLN A 100 12.92 -17.49 -8.53
N ASP A 101 11.96 -18.40 -8.29
CA ASP A 101 10.83 -18.15 -7.39
C ASP A 101 11.29 -17.94 -5.94
N ASN A 102 12.25 -18.73 -5.49
CA ASN A 102 12.85 -18.53 -4.16
C ASN A 102 13.54 -17.16 -4.05
N ALA A 103 14.34 -16.77 -5.04
CA ALA A 103 15.00 -15.47 -5.05
C ALA A 103 14.02 -14.30 -5.03
N ILE A 104 12.91 -14.41 -5.77
CA ILE A 104 11.84 -13.41 -5.80
C ILE A 104 11.20 -13.28 -4.41
N THR A 105 10.81 -14.39 -3.80
CA THR A 105 10.18 -14.41 -2.48
C THR A 105 11.12 -13.89 -1.38
N GLU A 106 12.35 -14.35 -1.34
CA GLU A 106 13.33 -13.93 -0.34
C GLU A 106 13.68 -12.44 -0.46
N PHE A 107 13.80 -11.95 -1.69
CA PHE A 107 14.06 -10.53 -1.92
C PHE A 107 12.90 -9.65 -1.48
N SER A 108 11.66 -10.03 -1.81
CA SER A 108 10.46 -9.35 -1.34
C SER A 108 10.40 -9.28 0.18
N ASN A 109 10.60 -10.41 0.86
CA ASN A 109 10.62 -10.48 2.32
C ASN A 109 11.73 -9.62 2.93
N LYS A 110 12.94 -9.65 2.35
CA LYS A 110 14.08 -8.81 2.77
C LYS A 110 13.73 -7.32 2.72
N MET A 111 13.11 -6.86 1.64
CA MET A 111 12.74 -5.45 1.49
C MET A 111 11.60 -5.06 2.42
N TYR A 112 10.60 -5.92 2.61
CA TYR A 112 9.56 -5.71 3.61
C TYR A 112 10.16 -5.54 5.00
N MET A 113 10.99 -6.47 5.45
CA MET A 113 11.60 -6.44 6.78
C MET A 113 12.51 -5.21 6.97
N THR A 114 13.30 -4.86 5.96
CA THR A 114 14.15 -3.65 6.00
C THR A 114 13.30 -2.38 6.20
N CYS A 115 12.16 -2.29 5.52
CA CYS A 115 11.20 -1.21 5.68
C CYS A 115 10.61 -1.20 7.10
N ALA A 116 10.13 -2.33 7.60
CA ALA A 116 9.52 -2.45 8.91
C ALA A 116 10.51 -2.09 10.04
N ASP A 117 11.74 -2.57 9.96
CA ASP A 117 12.80 -2.27 10.93
C ASP A 117 13.13 -0.77 10.96
N ALA A 118 13.16 -0.11 9.80
CA ALA A 118 13.40 1.33 9.71
C ALA A 118 12.29 2.13 10.40
N PHE A 119 11.02 1.79 10.16
CA PHE A 119 9.88 2.43 10.83
C PHE A 119 9.87 2.19 12.34
N GLN A 120 10.18 0.98 12.79
CA GLN A 120 10.22 0.66 14.22
C GLN A 120 11.31 1.45 14.95
N LYS A 121 12.49 1.60 14.35
CA LYS A 121 13.58 2.41 14.91
C LYS A 121 13.22 3.88 14.99
N GLU A 122 12.59 4.42 13.96
CA GLU A 122 12.15 5.82 13.95
C GLU A 122 11.10 6.08 15.02
N LEU A 123 10.13 5.18 15.19
CA LEU A 123 9.10 5.28 16.22
C LEU A 123 9.67 5.17 17.64
N ALA A 124 10.67 4.30 17.87
CA ALA A 124 11.33 4.17 19.16
C ALA A 124 12.18 5.40 19.52
N GLY A 125 12.64 6.17 18.53
CA GLY A 125 13.37 7.43 18.75
C GLY A 125 12.48 8.63 19.08
N LEU A 126 11.15 8.47 19.00
CA LEU A 126 10.16 9.51 19.29
C LEU A 126 9.52 9.38 20.70
N GLU A 127 9.81 8.32 21.44
CA GLU A 127 9.39 8.08 22.84
C GLU A 127 10.45 8.57 23.82
#